data_7749c628a8cc569b61d968915621f5bf
#
_entry.id   7749c628a8cc569b61d968915621f5bf
#
_cell.length_a   1.000
_cell.length_b   1.000
_cell.length_c   1.000
_cell.angle_alpha   90.00
_cell.angle_beta   90.00
_cell.angle_gamma   90.00
#
_symmetry.space_group_name_H-M   'P 1'
#
loop_
_entity.id
_entity.type
_entity.pdbx_description
1 polymer ?
#
loop_
_entity_poly.entity_id
_entity_poly.type
_entity_poly.pdbx_seq_one_letter_code
_entity_poly.pdbx_strand_id
1 'polypeptide(L)'
;MARLVKGDMFPDFKVNTIFGADLVEGITVKEITGGKPTMFWFLRYMGCPPCRLDVHLLTMKKPEFDAKGVNIVVVMQSKPEIVQRDMIDKTLPFHLICDTEQELYKTLELGERKPGWRDTMTEENKAKQQYKAEILNEMGIVHGEYEGNEEQAPAWFYIDGDMKVIEAHYGKYTSDMPLADEALAKIK
;
A
#
# COMPACT_ATOMS: atom_id res chain seq x y z
N MET A 1 -3.41 7.54 18.74
CA MET A 1 -4.50 6.51 18.67
C MET A 1 -3.83 5.16 18.83
N ALA A 2 -4.46 4.15 19.41
CA ALA A 2 -3.90 2.79 19.44
C ALA A 2 -3.96 2.17 18.04
N ARG A 3 -3.12 1.15 17.78
CA ARG A 3 -3.17 0.37 16.54
C ARG A 3 -4.57 -0.18 16.30
N LEU A 4 -5.07 -0.02 15.08
CA LEU A 4 -6.37 -0.52 14.70
C LEU A 4 -6.40 -2.07 14.73
N VAL A 5 -7.49 -2.59 15.24
CA VAL A 5 -7.81 -4.01 15.21
C VAL A 5 -9.16 -4.25 14.55
N LYS A 6 -9.48 -5.49 14.27
CA LYS A 6 -10.80 -5.87 13.74
C LYS A 6 -11.93 -5.29 14.57
N GLY A 7 -12.84 -4.59 13.91
CA GLY A 7 -14.01 -3.95 14.49
C GLY A 7 -13.86 -2.46 14.77
N ASP A 8 -12.65 -1.93 14.76
CA ASP A 8 -12.41 -0.49 14.90
C ASP A 8 -12.86 0.26 13.63
N MET A 9 -13.08 1.57 13.79
CA MET A 9 -13.36 2.44 12.64
C MET A 9 -12.06 2.94 12.04
N PHE A 10 -11.89 2.76 10.73
CA PHE A 10 -10.77 3.34 9.99
C PHE A 10 -10.97 4.85 9.93
N PRO A 11 -9.93 5.65 10.22
CA PRO A 11 -10.06 7.09 10.31
C PRO A 11 -10.30 7.75 8.94
N ASP A 12 -11.09 8.82 8.95
CA ASP A 12 -11.34 9.65 7.77
C ASP A 12 -10.43 10.87 7.78
N PHE A 13 -9.62 11.02 6.74
CA PHE A 13 -8.69 12.12 6.55
C PHE A 13 -8.90 12.79 5.20
N LYS A 14 -8.57 14.08 5.12
CA LYS A 14 -8.37 14.74 3.83
C LYS A 14 -6.96 14.45 3.33
N VAL A 15 -6.87 13.98 2.10
CA VAL A 15 -5.62 13.54 1.49
C VAL A 15 -5.47 14.06 0.07
N ASN A 16 -4.24 14.07 -0.42
CA ASN A 16 -3.92 14.24 -1.83
C ASN A 16 -3.60 12.88 -2.42
N THR A 17 -4.08 12.59 -3.60
CA THR A 17 -3.94 11.27 -4.23
C THR A 17 -3.74 11.38 -5.72
N ILE A 18 -3.04 10.42 -6.31
CA ILE A 18 -3.02 10.20 -7.76
C ILE A 18 -4.11 9.20 -8.11
N PHE A 19 -4.94 9.55 -9.10
CA PHE A 19 -5.91 8.66 -9.72
C PHE A 19 -5.84 8.81 -11.23
N GLY A 20 -5.74 7.73 -11.96
CA GLY A 20 -5.34 7.79 -13.36
C GLY A 20 -3.90 8.32 -13.48
N ALA A 21 -3.74 9.46 -14.13
CA ALA A 21 -2.49 10.22 -14.21
C ALA A 21 -2.58 11.55 -13.43
N ASP A 22 -3.73 11.87 -12.86
CA ASP A 22 -4.05 13.18 -12.32
C ASP A 22 -3.90 13.25 -10.81
N LEU A 23 -3.49 14.42 -10.31
CA LEU A 23 -3.52 14.76 -8.89
C LEU A 23 -4.95 15.18 -8.51
N VAL A 24 -5.50 14.52 -7.48
CA VAL A 24 -6.76 14.88 -6.82
C VAL A 24 -6.43 15.37 -5.43
N GLU A 25 -6.75 16.61 -5.12
CA GLU A 25 -6.42 17.25 -3.85
C GLU A 25 -7.62 17.35 -2.90
N GLY A 26 -7.34 17.18 -1.60
CA GLY A 26 -8.30 17.45 -0.53
C GLY A 26 -9.52 16.52 -0.50
N ILE A 27 -9.46 15.36 -1.14
CA ILE A 27 -10.48 14.32 -1.08
C ILE A 27 -10.38 13.56 0.25
N THR A 28 -11.51 13.15 0.83
CA THR A 28 -11.49 12.34 2.05
C THR A 28 -11.31 10.84 1.74
N VAL A 29 -10.76 10.10 2.71
CA VAL A 29 -10.65 8.63 2.60
C VAL A 29 -12.04 8.01 2.39
N LYS A 30 -13.06 8.52 3.06
CA LYS A 30 -14.45 8.06 2.90
C LYS A 30 -14.99 8.29 1.49
N GLU A 31 -14.68 9.43 0.87
CA GLU A 31 -15.03 9.69 -0.53
C GLU A 31 -14.30 8.74 -1.48
N ILE A 32 -13.02 8.44 -1.22
CA ILE A 32 -12.22 7.47 -1.99
C ILE A 32 -12.84 6.07 -1.94
N THR A 33 -13.29 5.63 -0.77
CA THR A 33 -13.90 4.29 -0.61
C THR A 33 -15.26 4.20 -1.31
N GLY A 34 -16.00 5.32 -1.37
CA GLY A 34 -17.32 5.39 -1.99
C GLY A 34 -18.33 4.39 -1.40
N GLY A 35 -18.19 4.05 -0.12
CA GLY A 35 -19.05 3.08 0.57
C GLY A 35 -18.82 1.62 0.16
N LYS A 36 -17.70 1.32 -0.50
CA LYS A 36 -17.33 -0.05 -0.89
C LYS A 36 -16.29 -0.64 0.07
N PRO A 37 -16.31 -1.96 0.27
CA PRO A 37 -15.19 -2.64 0.90
C PRO A 37 -13.88 -2.25 0.22
N THR A 38 -12.85 -1.93 1.01
CA THR A 38 -11.61 -1.36 0.48
C THR A 38 -10.41 -1.99 1.18
N MET A 39 -9.40 -2.32 0.39
CA MET A 39 -8.11 -2.79 0.89
C MET A 39 -7.06 -1.71 0.72
N PHE A 40 -6.34 -1.42 1.82
CA PHE A 40 -5.28 -0.42 1.86
C PHE A 40 -3.92 -1.11 1.96
N TRP A 41 -2.98 -0.70 1.09
CA TRP A 41 -1.56 -1.04 1.19
C TRP A 41 -0.77 0.19 1.59
N PHE A 42 -0.25 0.21 2.80
CA PHE A 42 0.71 1.21 3.26
C PHE A 42 2.11 0.75 2.90
N LEU A 43 2.69 1.38 1.91
CA LEU A 43 4.02 1.09 1.40
C LEU A 43 5.00 2.18 1.83
N ARG A 44 6.25 2.11 1.44
CA ARG A 44 7.22 3.16 1.76
C ARG A 44 7.09 4.36 0.83
N TYR A 45 7.77 4.36 -0.29
CA TYR A 45 7.80 5.44 -1.27
C TYR A 45 8.04 4.88 -2.69
N MET A 46 7.83 5.70 -3.70
CA MET A 46 7.86 5.26 -5.11
C MET A 46 9.26 4.86 -5.58
N GLY A 47 10.33 5.46 -5.05
CA GLY A 47 11.71 5.07 -5.35
C GLY A 47 12.11 3.70 -4.83
N CYS A 48 11.35 3.10 -3.90
CA CYS A 48 11.57 1.77 -3.35
C CYS A 48 11.16 0.68 -4.37
N PRO A 49 12.08 -0.14 -4.92
CA PRO A 49 11.75 -1.09 -5.98
C PRO A 49 10.63 -2.08 -5.61
N PRO A 50 10.67 -2.79 -4.47
CA PRO A 50 9.58 -3.70 -4.12
C PRO A 50 8.24 -3.00 -3.88
N CYS A 51 8.24 -1.73 -3.42
CA CYS A 51 7.00 -0.97 -3.24
C CYS A 51 6.40 -0.58 -4.59
N ARG A 52 7.25 -0.13 -5.53
CA ARG A 52 6.82 0.20 -6.90
C ARG A 52 6.31 -1.02 -7.65
N LEU A 53 6.93 -2.18 -7.42
CA LEU A 53 6.43 -3.45 -7.96
C LEU A 53 5.06 -3.82 -7.38
N ASP A 54 4.83 -3.61 -6.08
CA ASP A 54 3.51 -3.87 -5.48
C ASP A 54 2.41 -3.04 -6.15
N VAL A 55 2.67 -1.76 -6.42
CA VAL A 55 1.72 -0.90 -7.17
C VAL A 55 1.42 -1.48 -8.55
N HIS A 56 2.44 -1.92 -9.27
CA HIS A 56 2.29 -2.55 -10.59
C HIS A 56 1.47 -3.85 -10.52
N LEU A 57 1.79 -4.75 -9.60
CA LEU A 57 1.07 -6.01 -9.44
C LEU A 57 -0.39 -5.79 -9.04
N LEU A 58 -0.68 -4.79 -8.18
CA LEU A 58 -2.04 -4.38 -7.85
C LEU A 58 -2.77 -3.81 -9.07
N THR A 59 -2.08 -3.03 -9.91
CA THR A 59 -2.64 -2.52 -11.18
C THR A 59 -3.07 -3.67 -12.09
N MET A 60 -2.21 -4.67 -12.25
CA MET A 60 -2.51 -5.85 -13.07
C MET A 60 -3.70 -6.65 -12.54
N LYS A 61 -3.86 -6.73 -11.21
CA LYS A 61 -4.92 -7.49 -10.54
C LYS A 61 -6.21 -6.70 -10.30
N LYS A 62 -6.22 -5.39 -10.59
CA LYS A 62 -7.39 -4.52 -10.34
C LYS A 62 -8.71 -5.06 -10.91
N PRO A 63 -8.76 -5.62 -12.14
CA PRO A 63 -10.01 -6.17 -12.67
C PRO A 63 -10.60 -7.30 -11.83
N GLU A 64 -9.76 -8.11 -11.17
CA GLU A 64 -10.20 -9.19 -10.30
C GLU A 64 -10.81 -8.67 -8.99
N PHE A 65 -10.24 -7.59 -8.42
CA PHE A 65 -10.81 -6.88 -7.28
C PHE A 65 -12.14 -6.21 -7.64
N ASP A 66 -12.23 -5.59 -8.83
CA ASP A 66 -13.47 -4.98 -9.31
C ASP A 66 -14.59 -5.99 -9.47
N ALA A 67 -14.29 -7.15 -10.02
CA ALA A 67 -15.24 -8.25 -10.17
C ALA A 67 -15.81 -8.73 -8.82
N LYS A 68 -15.06 -8.54 -7.75
CA LYS A 68 -15.48 -8.84 -6.38
C LYS A 68 -16.06 -7.62 -5.63
N GLY A 69 -16.15 -6.46 -6.28
CA GLY A 69 -16.69 -5.23 -5.68
C GLY A 69 -15.81 -4.63 -4.58
N VAL A 70 -14.51 -4.90 -4.57
CA VAL A 70 -13.56 -4.41 -3.56
C VAL A 70 -12.64 -3.38 -4.19
N ASN A 71 -12.51 -2.22 -3.53
CA ASN A 71 -11.58 -1.18 -3.93
C ASN A 71 -10.16 -1.48 -3.45
N ILE A 72 -9.18 -0.92 -4.17
CA ILE A 72 -7.78 -0.84 -3.77
C ILE A 72 -7.43 0.61 -3.50
N VAL A 73 -6.68 0.86 -2.43
CA VAL A 73 -6.01 2.13 -2.14
C VAL A 73 -4.58 1.84 -1.73
N VAL A 74 -3.64 2.54 -2.34
CA VAL A 74 -2.23 2.51 -1.92
C VAL A 74 -1.93 3.81 -1.17
N VAL A 75 -1.11 3.74 -0.13
CA VAL A 75 -0.61 4.90 0.61
C VAL A 75 0.90 4.88 0.57
N MET A 76 1.51 5.98 0.15
CA MET A 76 2.97 6.16 0.09
C MET A 76 3.39 7.51 0.67
N GLN A 77 4.65 7.58 1.10
CA GLN A 77 5.28 8.81 1.59
C GLN A 77 5.74 9.72 0.44
N SER A 78 5.48 9.34 -0.80
CA SER A 78 5.97 10.04 -1.99
C SER A 78 5.18 11.29 -2.31
N LYS A 79 5.89 12.27 -2.86
CA LYS A 79 5.29 13.44 -3.47
C LYS A 79 4.55 13.07 -4.76
N PRO A 80 3.45 13.76 -5.07
CA PRO A 80 2.66 13.47 -6.29
C PRO A 80 3.48 13.46 -7.58
N GLU A 81 4.38 14.41 -7.75
CA GLU A 81 5.23 14.53 -8.94
C GLU A 81 6.22 13.35 -9.10
N ILE A 82 6.67 12.79 -7.98
CA ILE A 82 7.54 11.60 -8.00
C ILE A 82 6.73 10.35 -8.34
N VAL A 83 5.52 10.23 -7.79
CA VAL A 83 4.61 9.14 -8.17
C VAL A 83 4.34 9.18 -9.67
N GLN A 84 3.94 10.34 -10.21
CA GLN A 84 3.63 10.51 -11.65
C GLN A 84 4.85 10.25 -12.55
N ARG A 85 6.06 10.59 -12.10
CA ARG A 85 7.29 10.37 -12.85
C ARG A 85 7.73 8.90 -12.88
N ASP A 86 7.65 8.22 -11.71
CA ASP A 86 8.36 6.95 -11.47
C ASP A 86 7.45 5.71 -11.42
N MET A 87 6.11 5.89 -11.48
CA MET A 87 5.20 4.74 -11.58
C MET A 87 5.47 3.93 -12.85
N ILE A 88 5.40 2.60 -12.75
CA ILE A 88 5.63 1.68 -13.88
C ILE A 88 4.53 1.84 -14.93
N ASP A 89 3.29 1.89 -14.47
CA ASP A 89 2.11 2.04 -15.31
C ASP A 89 1.86 3.52 -15.60
N LYS A 90 1.44 3.84 -16.81
CA LYS A 90 1.15 5.25 -17.20
C LYS A 90 -0.03 5.84 -16.46
N THR A 91 -0.92 5.00 -15.96
CA THR A 91 -2.12 5.39 -15.21
C THR A 91 -2.40 4.40 -14.10
N LEU A 92 -2.93 4.87 -12.98
CA LEU A 92 -3.32 4.04 -11.84
C LEU A 92 -4.85 3.85 -11.81
N PRO A 93 -5.36 2.62 -11.88
CA PRO A 93 -6.80 2.35 -11.84
C PRO A 93 -7.38 2.39 -10.43
N PHE A 94 -6.66 2.91 -9.46
CA PHE A 94 -7.03 3.11 -8.06
C PHE A 94 -6.34 4.34 -7.49
N HIS A 95 -6.80 4.79 -6.33
CA HIS A 95 -6.18 5.93 -5.65
C HIS A 95 -4.85 5.53 -4.99
N LEU A 96 -3.80 6.34 -5.25
CA LEU A 96 -2.55 6.29 -4.53
C LEU A 96 -2.42 7.58 -3.71
N ILE A 97 -2.59 7.48 -2.40
CA ILE A 97 -2.49 8.59 -1.45
C ILE A 97 -1.03 8.96 -1.26
N CYS A 98 -0.74 10.26 -1.40
CA CYS A 98 0.58 10.86 -1.20
C CYS A 98 0.67 11.45 0.21
N ASP A 99 1.01 10.63 1.20
CA ASP A 99 1.13 11.02 2.62
C ASP A 99 2.57 11.46 2.96
N THR A 100 3.01 12.57 2.36
CA THR A 100 4.39 13.08 2.48
C THR A 100 4.79 13.45 3.91
N GLU A 101 3.83 13.91 4.71
CA GLU A 101 4.04 14.26 6.13
C GLU A 101 3.86 13.06 7.08
N GLN A 102 3.51 11.89 6.53
CA GLN A 102 3.29 10.66 7.27
C GLN A 102 2.21 10.77 8.36
N GLU A 103 1.19 11.58 8.12
CA GLU A 103 0.10 11.78 9.08
C GLU A 103 -0.73 10.50 9.29
N LEU A 104 -1.04 9.78 8.20
CA LEU A 104 -1.72 8.49 8.26
C LEU A 104 -0.85 7.43 8.94
N TYR A 105 0.45 7.37 8.60
CA TYR A 105 1.38 6.42 9.22
C TYR A 105 1.49 6.63 10.72
N LYS A 106 1.62 7.88 11.16
CA LYS A 106 1.70 8.25 12.59
C LYS A 106 0.40 7.96 13.32
N THR A 107 -0.75 8.33 12.73
CA THR A 107 -2.06 8.13 13.34
C THR A 107 -2.41 6.66 13.52
N LEU A 108 -2.04 5.82 12.55
CA LEU A 108 -2.26 4.37 12.58
C LEU A 108 -1.16 3.63 13.36
N GLU A 109 -0.20 4.34 13.94
CA GLU A 109 0.94 3.77 14.68
C GLU A 109 1.69 2.69 13.89
N LEU A 110 1.94 2.97 12.61
CA LEU A 110 2.75 2.08 11.78
C LEU A 110 4.20 2.12 12.29
N GLY A 111 4.76 0.96 12.50
CA GLY A 111 6.10 0.82 13.06
C GLY A 111 7.21 1.01 12.02
N GLU A 112 8.43 0.83 12.50
CA GLU A 112 9.65 0.80 11.69
C GLU A 112 10.26 -0.59 11.69
N ARG A 113 11.02 -0.89 10.65
CA ARG A 113 11.85 -2.10 10.60
C ARG A 113 12.91 -2.01 11.70
N LYS A 114 13.05 -3.07 12.47
CA LYS A 114 14.07 -3.13 13.55
C LYS A 114 15.42 -3.61 12.98
N PRO A 115 16.55 -3.16 13.54
CA PRO A 115 17.85 -3.76 13.22
C PRO A 115 17.79 -5.29 13.32
N GLY A 116 18.43 -5.99 12.38
CA GLY A 116 18.40 -7.46 12.34
C GLY A 116 17.09 -8.07 11.83
N TRP A 117 16.18 -7.29 11.26
CA TRP A 117 14.89 -7.78 10.76
C TRP A 117 15.03 -8.97 9.77
N ARG A 118 16.13 -9.05 9.02
CA ARG A 118 16.38 -10.15 8.09
C ARG A 118 16.45 -11.50 8.79
N ASP A 119 16.96 -11.54 10.02
CA ASP A 119 17.08 -12.77 10.81
C ASP A 119 15.73 -13.24 11.36
N THR A 120 14.74 -12.35 11.36
CA THR A 120 13.37 -12.64 11.84
C THR A 120 12.42 -13.05 10.71
N MET A 121 12.89 -13.10 9.46
CA MET A 121 12.04 -13.45 8.32
C MET A 121 11.62 -14.91 8.36
N THR A 122 10.33 -15.15 8.13
CA THR A 122 9.79 -16.49 7.88
C THR A 122 10.21 -17.00 6.50
N GLU A 123 10.21 -18.30 6.28
CA GLU A 123 10.50 -18.88 4.96
C GLU A 123 9.51 -18.39 3.89
N GLU A 124 8.24 -18.22 4.25
CA GLU A 124 7.22 -17.64 3.37
C GLU A 124 7.61 -16.22 2.92
N ASN A 125 8.02 -15.36 3.85
CA ASN A 125 8.41 -13.98 3.54
C ASN A 125 9.74 -13.90 2.77
N LYS A 126 10.66 -14.84 2.98
CA LYS A 126 11.87 -14.99 2.15
C LYS A 126 11.49 -15.35 0.71
N ALA A 127 10.57 -16.30 0.54
CA ALA A 127 10.07 -16.69 -0.78
C ALA A 127 9.38 -15.53 -1.50
N LYS A 128 8.55 -14.74 -0.81
CA LYS A 128 7.95 -13.51 -1.36
C LYS A 128 9.01 -12.47 -1.77
N GLN A 129 10.04 -12.30 -0.95
CA GLN A 129 11.14 -11.39 -1.27
C GLN A 129 11.90 -11.84 -2.51
N GLN A 130 12.20 -13.13 -2.63
CA GLN A 130 12.87 -13.70 -3.78
C GLN A 130 12.01 -13.53 -5.05
N TYR A 131 10.72 -13.89 -4.98
CA TYR A 131 9.77 -13.70 -6.09
C TYR A 131 9.77 -12.25 -6.61
N LYS A 132 9.69 -11.27 -5.69
CA LYS A 132 9.74 -9.85 -6.09
C LYS A 132 11.10 -9.49 -6.69
N ALA A 133 12.21 -9.99 -6.15
CA ALA A 133 13.54 -9.71 -6.65
C ALA A 133 13.76 -10.24 -8.08
N GLU A 134 13.24 -11.42 -8.40
CA GLU A 134 13.28 -12.00 -9.73
C GLU A 134 12.56 -11.11 -10.76
N ILE A 135 11.33 -10.70 -10.47
CA ILE A 135 10.54 -9.80 -11.34
C ILE A 135 11.24 -8.45 -11.51
N LEU A 136 11.74 -7.86 -10.42
CA LEU A 136 12.44 -6.58 -10.46
C LEU A 136 13.68 -6.64 -11.35
N ASN A 137 14.44 -7.75 -11.30
CA ASN A 137 15.60 -7.98 -12.14
C ASN A 137 15.21 -8.13 -13.62
N GLU A 138 14.16 -8.91 -13.91
CA GLU A 138 13.65 -9.09 -15.27
C GLU A 138 13.15 -7.77 -15.87
N MET A 139 12.51 -6.93 -15.07
CA MET A 139 12.02 -5.61 -15.50
C MET A 139 13.11 -4.53 -15.53
N GLY A 140 14.31 -4.80 -15.02
CA GLY A 140 15.38 -3.82 -14.91
C GLY A 140 15.07 -2.65 -13.96
N ILE A 141 14.21 -2.87 -12.96
CA ILE A 141 13.80 -1.84 -12.01
C ILE A 141 14.88 -1.67 -10.95
N VAL A 142 15.45 -0.46 -10.91
CA VAL A 142 16.45 -0.06 -9.91
C VAL A 142 15.88 0.90 -8.90
N HIS A 143 16.61 1.13 -7.80
CA HIS A 143 16.23 2.07 -6.76
C HIS A 143 16.17 3.49 -7.31
N GLY A 144 15.06 4.18 -7.03
CA GLY A 144 14.85 5.57 -7.41
C GLY A 144 15.25 6.54 -6.29
N GLU A 145 14.62 7.71 -6.27
CA GLU A 145 14.85 8.74 -5.25
C GLU A 145 14.41 8.27 -3.87
N TYR A 146 15.19 8.64 -2.85
CA TYR A 146 14.83 8.38 -1.46
C TYR A 146 13.87 9.47 -0.96
N GLU A 147 12.77 9.04 -0.33
CA GLU A 147 11.76 9.92 0.24
C GLU A 147 11.31 9.44 1.62
N GLY A 148 10.96 10.37 2.49
CA GLY A 148 10.40 10.05 3.80
C GLY A 148 11.28 9.14 4.68
N ASN A 149 10.65 8.19 5.36
CA ASN A 149 11.31 7.26 6.26
C ASN A 149 11.63 5.93 5.58
N GLU A 150 12.92 5.65 5.35
CA GLU A 150 13.37 4.40 4.74
C GLU A 150 13.10 3.15 5.59
N GLU A 151 13.08 3.31 6.91
CA GLU A 151 12.83 2.21 7.84
C GLU A 151 11.33 1.94 8.06
N GLN A 152 10.46 2.70 7.40
CA GLN A 152 9.01 2.51 7.51
C GLN A 152 8.63 1.05 7.23
N ALA A 153 8.01 0.40 8.22
CA ALA A 153 7.38 -0.90 8.04
C ALA A 153 6.04 -0.74 7.32
N PRO A 154 5.67 -1.70 6.46
CA PRO A 154 4.40 -1.65 5.75
C PRO A 154 3.23 -2.05 6.66
N ALA A 155 2.01 -1.74 6.20
CA ALA A 155 0.79 -2.27 6.81
C ALA A 155 -0.27 -2.53 5.74
N TRP A 156 -1.22 -3.38 6.06
CA TRP A 156 -2.35 -3.69 5.21
C TRP A 156 -3.63 -3.71 6.04
N PHE A 157 -4.69 -3.10 5.48
CA PHE A 157 -6.01 -3.08 6.11
C PHE A 157 -7.06 -3.48 5.11
N TYR A 158 -8.03 -4.26 5.54
CA TYR A 158 -9.27 -4.52 4.83
C TYR A 158 -10.42 -3.97 5.65
N ILE A 159 -11.19 -3.06 5.06
CA ILE A 159 -12.35 -2.43 5.69
C ILE A 159 -13.63 -2.73 4.92
N ASP A 160 -14.77 -2.67 5.58
CA ASP A 160 -16.07 -2.76 4.95
C ASP A 160 -16.55 -1.41 4.39
N GLY A 161 -17.74 -1.39 3.79
CA GLY A 161 -18.32 -0.18 3.21
C GLY A 161 -18.65 0.93 4.22
N ASP A 162 -18.73 0.61 5.50
CA ASP A 162 -18.95 1.55 6.59
C ASP A 162 -17.66 2.01 7.28
N MET A 163 -16.50 1.75 6.65
CA MET A 163 -15.17 2.06 7.17
C MET A 163 -14.74 1.22 8.39
N LYS A 164 -15.42 0.12 8.68
CA LYS A 164 -15.07 -0.75 9.81
C LYS A 164 -14.00 -1.76 9.40
N VAL A 165 -12.97 -1.91 10.22
CA VAL A 165 -11.86 -2.82 9.96
C VAL A 165 -12.32 -4.29 10.05
N ILE A 166 -12.18 -5.00 8.94
CA ILE A 166 -12.40 -6.45 8.83
C ILE A 166 -11.13 -7.19 9.23
N GLU A 167 -9.98 -6.71 8.74
CA GLU A 167 -8.66 -7.27 9.02
C GLU A 167 -7.61 -6.17 9.03
N ALA A 168 -6.64 -6.26 9.92
CA ALA A 168 -5.49 -5.36 10.03
C ALA A 168 -4.22 -6.18 10.15
N HIS A 169 -3.21 -5.86 9.35
CA HIS A 169 -1.88 -6.46 9.40
C HIS A 169 -0.82 -5.37 9.47
N TYR A 170 0.00 -5.40 10.52
CA TYR A 170 1.14 -4.51 10.71
C TYR A 170 2.41 -5.30 10.38
N GLY A 171 2.93 -5.07 9.18
CA GLY A 171 4.12 -5.76 8.72
C GLY A 171 5.38 -5.33 9.47
N LYS A 172 6.38 -6.20 9.46
CA LYS A 172 7.68 -5.96 10.09
C LYS A 172 8.75 -5.53 9.08
N TYR A 173 8.56 -5.90 7.82
CA TYR A 173 9.48 -5.63 6.70
C TYR A 173 8.73 -5.73 5.36
N THR A 174 9.34 -5.29 4.27
CA THR A 174 8.68 -5.06 2.97
C THR A 174 7.95 -6.27 2.38
N SER A 175 8.43 -7.50 2.65
CA SER A 175 7.78 -8.74 2.18
C SER A 175 6.73 -9.29 3.16
N ASP A 176 6.60 -8.69 4.35
CA ASP A 176 5.60 -9.07 5.35
C ASP A 176 4.25 -8.39 5.07
N MET A 177 3.75 -8.66 3.87
CA MET A 177 2.49 -8.12 3.35
C MET A 177 1.81 -9.18 2.48
N PRO A 178 0.48 -9.19 2.38
CA PRO A 178 -0.20 -10.04 1.41
C PRO A 178 0.17 -9.59 -0.01
N LEU A 179 0.48 -10.55 -0.87
CA LEU A 179 0.48 -10.34 -2.32
C LEU A 179 -0.96 -10.13 -2.81
N ALA A 180 -1.12 -9.57 -4.01
CA ALA A 180 -2.45 -9.28 -4.56
C ALA A 180 -3.35 -10.53 -4.60
N ASP A 181 -2.82 -11.69 -5.00
CA ASP A 181 -3.58 -12.94 -5.04
C ASP A 181 -3.97 -13.45 -3.63
N GLU A 182 -3.09 -13.28 -2.65
CA GLU A 182 -3.39 -13.63 -1.25
C GLU A 182 -4.49 -12.74 -0.66
N ALA A 183 -4.48 -11.44 -1.02
CA ALA A 183 -5.52 -10.51 -0.63
C ALA A 183 -6.87 -10.83 -1.31
N LEU A 184 -6.86 -11.16 -2.60
CA LEU A 184 -8.05 -11.62 -3.34
C LEU A 184 -8.68 -12.87 -2.72
N ALA A 185 -7.88 -13.80 -2.21
CA ALA A 185 -8.36 -15.01 -1.55
C ALA A 185 -9.07 -14.72 -0.20
N LYS A 186 -8.87 -13.55 0.40
CA LYS A 186 -9.54 -13.13 1.65
C LYS A 186 -10.93 -12.54 1.41
N ILE A 187 -11.30 -12.21 0.17
CA ILE A 187 -12.61 -11.69 -0.18
C ILE A 187 -13.60 -12.88 -0.24
N LYS A 188 -14.59 -12.81 0.63
CA LYS A 188 -15.64 -13.82 0.73
C LYS A 188 -16.79 -13.51 -0.21
#